data_937259918e0cbecbfd777556c18f735e
#
_entry.id   937259918e0cbecbfd777556c18f735e
#
_cell.length_a   1.000
_cell.length_b   1.000
_cell.length_c   1.000
_cell.angle_alpha   90.00
_cell.angle_beta   90.00
_cell.angle_gamma   90.00
#
_symmetry.space_group_name_H-M   'P 1'
#
loop_
_entity.id
_entity.type
_entity.pdbx_description
1 polymer ?
#
loop_
_entity_poly.entity_id
_entity_poly.type
_entity_poly.pdbx_seq_one_letter_code
_entity_poly.pdbx_strand_id
1 'polypeptide(L)'
;KTSQQVMRRIVDVRWRKRLGPVQIAGRLGVPASTVHAVLTRCRINRLSYIDRVTGEPLRRYEHDYPGSLIHVDVTKFANIPDGGGHRFLSREHGRRNRQRTAHRTGERAGNWRPRIGIAFLHTVIDDHSRMAYAEIQSDEKAVTAIGVLRRAVAWFAERGVTVERVLSDNGSAYVSYAWRDACAELNITPKRTRPYRPQTNGKIERFHRTLGDGWAYARFYESTDQRNTALPGWLHFYNHHRAHGALGWSTPAATLTTLRDNVPVEHI
;
A
#
# COMPACT_ATOMS: atom_id res chain seq x y z
N LYS A 1 -6.24 12.19 41.76
CA LYS A 1 -5.35 12.69 40.66
C LYS A 1 -4.10 11.81 40.63
N THR A 2 -3.64 11.39 39.45
CA THR A 2 -2.38 10.63 39.29
C THR A 2 -1.21 11.52 39.68
N SER A 3 -0.33 11.00 40.54
CA SER A 3 0.83 11.78 41.00
C SER A 3 1.81 12.05 39.83
N GLN A 4 2.53 13.14 39.90
CA GLN A 4 3.48 13.54 38.88
C GLN A 4 4.59 12.51 38.66
N GLN A 5 5.00 11.83 39.74
CA GLN A 5 5.99 10.76 39.69
C GLN A 5 5.48 9.57 38.87
N VAL A 6 4.24 9.11 39.08
CA VAL A 6 3.62 8.04 38.29
C VAL A 6 3.47 8.46 36.84
N MET A 7 3.04 9.69 36.56
CA MET A 7 2.96 10.18 35.17
C MET A 7 4.32 10.14 34.47
N ARG A 8 5.40 10.61 35.10
CA ARG A 8 6.76 10.55 34.54
C ARG A 8 7.19 9.12 34.24
N ARG A 9 6.93 8.17 35.15
CA ARG A 9 7.27 6.74 34.95
C ARG A 9 6.48 6.14 33.78
N ILE A 10 5.19 6.46 33.64
CA ILE A 10 4.37 6.01 32.50
C ILE A 10 4.96 6.52 31.18
N VAL A 11 5.29 7.80 31.11
CA VAL A 11 5.88 8.43 29.92
C VAL A 11 7.26 7.84 29.61
N ASP A 12 8.13 7.66 30.61
CA ASP A 12 9.45 7.06 30.44
C ASP A 12 9.37 5.63 29.88
N VAL A 13 8.52 4.77 30.47
CA VAL A 13 8.32 3.41 29.97
C VAL A 13 7.75 3.42 28.55
N ARG A 14 6.83 4.33 28.23
CA ARG A 14 6.30 4.51 26.88
C ARG A 14 7.40 4.82 25.88
N TRP A 15 8.25 5.78 26.19
CA TRP A 15 9.34 6.20 25.30
C TRP A 15 10.44 5.15 25.16
N ARG A 16 10.91 4.58 26.27
CA ARG A 16 12.04 3.63 26.24
C ARG A 16 11.65 2.23 25.74
N LYS A 17 10.46 1.75 26.13
CA LYS A 17 10.04 0.38 25.86
C LYS A 17 8.95 0.26 24.80
N ARG A 18 8.31 1.38 24.41
CA ARG A 18 7.26 1.46 23.38
C ARG A 18 6.12 0.48 23.61
N LEU A 19 5.75 0.28 24.86
CA LEU A 19 4.70 -0.62 25.30
C LEU A 19 3.31 0.02 25.17
N GLY A 20 2.28 -0.81 24.98
CA GLY A 20 0.89 -0.41 25.05
C GLY A 20 0.41 -0.10 26.47
N PRO A 21 -0.78 0.54 26.65
CA PRO A 21 -1.27 0.91 27.97
C PRO A 21 -1.39 -0.28 28.94
N VAL A 22 -1.87 -1.43 28.46
CA VAL A 22 -2.04 -2.64 29.29
C VAL A 22 -0.69 -3.19 29.77
N GLN A 23 0.31 -3.21 28.91
CA GLN A 23 1.65 -3.67 29.24
C GLN A 23 2.36 -2.74 30.23
N ILE A 24 2.17 -1.40 30.08
CA ILE A 24 2.69 -0.40 31.03
C ILE A 24 2.00 -0.54 32.37
N ALA A 25 0.68 -0.75 32.37
CA ALA A 25 -0.12 -0.96 33.56
C ALA A 25 0.38 -2.15 34.38
N GLY A 26 0.57 -3.31 33.77
CA GLY A 26 1.12 -4.49 34.41
C GLY A 26 2.53 -4.28 34.96
N ARG A 27 3.37 -3.49 34.26
CA ARG A 27 4.74 -3.22 34.68
C ARG A 27 4.86 -2.24 35.86
N LEU A 28 3.94 -1.29 35.93
CA LEU A 28 3.97 -0.22 36.97
C LEU A 28 2.99 -0.44 38.13
N GLY A 29 2.16 -1.47 38.07
CA GLY A 29 1.13 -1.73 39.07
C GLY A 29 0.03 -0.66 39.13
N VAL A 30 -0.30 -0.05 37.98
CA VAL A 30 -1.34 0.99 37.88
C VAL A 30 -2.44 0.57 36.93
N PRO A 31 -3.69 1.03 37.10
CA PRO A 31 -4.77 0.68 36.16
C PRO A 31 -4.49 1.11 34.72
N ALA A 32 -4.85 0.27 33.74
CA ALA A 32 -4.64 0.53 32.33
C ALA A 32 -5.38 1.80 31.85
N SER A 33 -6.53 2.08 32.42
CA SER A 33 -7.29 3.33 32.17
C SER A 33 -6.51 4.58 32.59
N THR A 34 -5.84 4.52 33.77
CA THR A 34 -4.97 5.60 34.24
C THR A 34 -3.79 5.81 33.28
N VAL A 35 -3.13 4.73 32.84
CA VAL A 35 -2.06 4.79 31.86
C VAL A 35 -2.57 5.42 30.55
N HIS A 36 -3.71 4.95 30.04
CA HIS A 36 -4.30 5.49 28.81
C HIS A 36 -4.60 6.98 28.93
N ALA A 37 -5.22 7.41 30.03
CA ALA A 37 -5.55 8.83 30.26
C ALA A 37 -4.28 9.71 30.34
N VAL A 38 -3.19 9.23 30.95
CA VAL A 38 -1.90 9.95 30.97
C VAL A 38 -1.32 10.05 29.58
N LEU A 39 -1.25 8.95 28.85
CA LEU A 39 -0.69 8.91 27.49
C LEU A 39 -1.50 9.80 26.52
N THR A 40 -2.82 9.87 26.67
CA THR A 40 -3.72 10.72 25.88
C THR A 40 -3.44 12.20 26.15
N ARG A 41 -3.33 12.61 27.43
CA ARG A 41 -2.95 13.98 27.79
C ARG A 41 -1.58 14.40 27.24
N CYS A 42 -0.64 13.46 27.24
CA CYS A 42 0.70 13.67 26.67
C CYS A 42 0.73 13.53 25.12
N ARG A 43 -0.40 13.25 24.46
CA ARG A 43 -0.50 13.03 23.00
C ARG A 43 0.41 11.93 22.45
N ILE A 44 0.70 10.91 23.26
CA ILE A 44 1.53 9.73 22.91
C ILE A 44 0.79 8.42 23.11
N ASN A 45 -0.54 8.45 23.10
CA ASN A 45 -1.40 7.29 23.34
C ASN A 45 -1.36 6.26 22.21
N ARG A 46 -1.06 6.66 20.96
CA ARG A 46 -1.01 5.76 19.82
C ARG A 46 0.43 5.46 19.39
N LEU A 47 0.82 4.17 19.44
CA LEU A 47 2.11 3.70 18.94
C LEU A 47 2.24 3.84 17.41
N SER A 48 1.12 3.92 16.70
CA SER A 48 1.11 4.17 15.25
C SER A 48 1.58 5.57 14.84
N TYR A 49 1.77 6.47 15.80
CA TYR A 49 2.29 7.81 15.55
C TYR A 49 3.79 7.94 15.84
N ILE A 50 4.41 6.85 16.25
CA ILE A 50 5.82 6.81 16.64
C ILE A 50 6.51 5.70 15.86
N ASP A 51 7.65 6.02 15.28
CA ASP A 51 8.57 5.01 14.75
C ASP A 51 9.03 4.10 15.90
N ARG A 52 8.77 2.81 15.79
CA ARG A 52 9.09 1.86 16.86
C ARG A 52 10.59 1.64 17.03
N VAL A 53 11.38 1.91 16.01
CA VAL A 53 12.85 1.73 16.04
C VAL A 53 13.51 2.96 16.59
N THR A 54 13.20 4.15 16.09
CA THR A 54 13.85 5.40 16.48
C THR A 54 13.15 6.13 17.63
N GLY A 55 11.84 5.92 17.82
CA GLY A 55 11.01 6.66 18.78
C GLY A 55 10.57 8.05 18.27
N GLU A 56 10.97 8.43 17.05
CA GLU A 56 10.57 9.71 16.48
C GLU A 56 9.09 9.73 16.09
N PRO A 57 8.41 10.88 16.20
CA PRO A 57 7.06 11.02 15.69
C PRO A 57 7.02 10.73 14.18
N LEU A 58 6.10 9.88 13.77
CA LEU A 58 5.83 9.65 12.35
C LEU A 58 5.18 10.92 11.79
N ARG A 59 5.92 11.66 11.01
CA ARG A 59 5.37 12.79 10.27
C ARG A 59 4.49 12.25 9.15
N ARG A 60 3.19 12.43 9.27
CA ARG A 60 2.28 12.29 8.14
C ARG A 60 2.47 13.51 7.27
N TYR A 61 3.15 13.35 6.16
CA TYR A 61 3.17 14.36 5.12
C TYR A 61 2.16 13.96 4.05
N GLU A 62 1.54 14.94 3.48
CA GLU A 62 0.69 14.85 2.32
C GLU A 62 1.16 15.90 1.35
N HIS A 63 1.32 15.55 0.11
CA HIS A 63 1.67 16.51 -0.92
C HIS A 63 0.46 17.39 -1.24
N ASP A 64 0.71 18.66 -1.55
CA ASP A 64 -0.33 19.70 -1.59
C ASP A 64 -1.28 19.56 -2.79
N TYR A 65 -0.86 18.85 -3.84
CA TYR A 65 -1.65 18.68 -5.07
C TYR A 65 -1.38 17.33 -5.76
N PRO A 66 -2.35 16.85 -6.58
CA PRO A 66 -2.19 15.63 -7.35
C PRO A 66 -1.01 15.69 -8.33
N GLY A 67 -0.28 14.59 -8.44
CA GLY A 67 0.91 14.47 -9.30
C GLY A 67 2.20 14.98 -8.68
N SER A 68 2.14 15.78 -7.60
CA SER A 68 3.34 16.20 -6.87
C SER A 68 4.20 15.02 -6.40
N LEU A 69 3.58 13.91 -6.04
CA LEU A 69 4.23 12.64 -5.75
C LEU A 69 3.30 11.47 -6.06
N ILE A 70 3.78 10.50 -6.83
CA ILE A 70 3.16 9.18 -6.93
C ILE A 70 4.00 8.14 -6.19
N HIS A 71 3.35 7.13 -5.62
CA HIS A 71 4.01 5.96 -5.05
C HIS A 71 3.91 4.80 -6.02
N VAL A 72 4.99 4.02 -6.14
CA VAL A 72 5.02 2.80 -6.94
C VAL A 72 5.48 1.62 -6.09
N ASP A 73 4.87 0.47 -6.31
CA ASP A 73 5.24 -0.76 -5.62
C ASP A 73 4.71 -1.99 -6.37
N VAL A 74 5.26 -3.16 -6.07
CA VAL A 74 4.80 -4.44 -6.62
C VAL A 74 4.36 -5.36 -5.48
N THR A 75 3.12 -5.81 -5.54
CA THR A 75 2.63 -6.85 -4.63
C THR A 75 2.39 -8.16 -5.37
N LYS A 76 2.61 -9.28 -4.68
CA LYS A 76 2.55 -10.62 -5.26
C LYS A 76 1.33 -11.37 -4.75
N PHE A 77 0.57 -11.91 -5.68
CA PHE A 77 -0.56 -12.79 -5.37
C PHE A 77 -0.33 -14.17 -5.94
N ALA A 78 -0.47 -15.20 -5.11
CA ALA A 78 -0.46 -16.56 -5.61
C ALA A 78 -1.56 -16.73 -6.68
N ASN A 79 -1.25 -17.40 -7.77
CA ASN A 79 -2.25 -17.77 -8.76
C ASN A 79 -3.27 -18.74 -8.16
N ILE A 80 -4.48 -18.68 -8.67
CA ILE A 80 -5.60 -19.51 -8.24
C ILE A 80 -5.68 -20.71 -9.18
N PRO A 81 -5.66 -21.95 -8.66
CA PRO A 81 -5.81 -23.13 -9.51
C PRO A 81 -7.22 -23.20 -10.10
N ASP A 82 -7.34 -23.86 -11.26
CA ASP A 82 -8.65 -24.13 -11.88
C ASP A 82 -9.55 -24.92 -10.92
N GLY A 83 -10.75 -24.42 -10.72
CA GLY A 83 -11.70 -24.93 -9.73
C GLY A 83 -11.48 -24.37 -8.30
N GLY A 84 -10.62 -23.34 -8.16
CA GLY A 84 -10.43 -22.63 -6.89
C GLY A 84 -9.33 -23.17 -5.98
N GLY A 85 -8.88 -22.31 -5.06
CA GLY A 85 -7.79 -22.58 -4.12
C GLY A 85 -8.27 -22.95 -2.71
N HIS A 86 -7.31 -23.37 -1.87
CA HIS A 86 -7.56 -23.82 -0.49
C HIS A 86 -8.11 -22.74 0.46
N ARG A 87 -8.10 -21.47 0.07
CA ARG A 87 -8.64 -20.38 0.90
C ARG A 87 -10.16 -20.49 1.07
N PHE A 88 -10.86 -20.98 0.04
CA PHE A 88 -12.32 -21.12 0.02
C PHE A 88 -12.76 -22.57 0.00
N LEU A 89 -11.86 -23.48 -0.37
CA LEU A 89 -12.11 -24.92 -0.40
C LEU A 89 -11.29 -25.62 0.71
N SER A 90 -11.52 -26.93 0.90
CA SER A 90 -10.66 -27.70 1.78
C SER A 90 -9.21 -27.75 1.27
N ARG A 91 -8.25 -27.96 2.17
CA ARG A 91 -6.82 -28.09 1.79
C ARG A 91 -6.60 -29.20 0.76
N GLU A 92 -7.34 -30.28 0.87
CA GLU A 92 -7.26 -31.43 -0.04
C GLU A 92 -7.78 -31.09 -1.44
N HIS A 93 -8.94 -30.45 -1.54
CA HIS A 93 -9.48 -29.96 -2.81
C HIS A 93 -8.53 -28.96 -3.48
N GLY A 94 -8.06 -27.98 -2.74
CA GLY A 94 -7.12 -26.97 -3.24
C GLY A 94 -5.80 -27.60 -3.72
N ARG A 95 -5.31 -28.66 -3.07
CA ARG A 95 -4.12 -29.40 -3.51
C ARG A 95 -4.37 -30.16 -4.82
N ARG A 96 -5.50 -30.86 -4.93
CA ARG A 96 -5.88 -31.58 -6.17
C ARG A 96 -6.02 -30.61 -7.35
N ASN A 97 -6.71 -29.49 -7.14
CA ASN A 97 -6.86 -28.45 -8.16
C ASN A 97 -5.51 -27.89 -8.60
N ARG A 98 -4.60 -27.60 -7.65
CA ARG A 98 -3.26 -27.13 -7.94
C ARG A 98 -2.44 -28.13 -8.77
N GLN A 99 -2.48 -29.39 -8.42
CA GLN A 99 -1.77 -30.45 -9.17
C GLN A 99 -2.30 -30.54 -10.62
N ARG A 100 -3.62 -30.55 -10.79
CA ARG A 100 -4.27 -30.60 -12.11
C ARG A 100 -3.90 -29.38 -12.96
N THR A 101 -3.99 -28.17 -12.39
CA THR A 101 -3.63 -26.93 -13.09
C THR A 101 -2.15 -26.91 -13.47
N ALA A 102 -1.24 -27.26 -12.54
CA ALA A 102 0.20 -27.30 -12.82
C ALA A 102 0.55 -28.35 -13.90
N HIS A 103 -0.17 -29.46 -13.98
CA HIS A 103 -0.02 -30.42 -15.09
C HIS A 103 -0.44 -29.82 -16.43
N ARG A 104 -1.56 -29.08 -16.45
CA ARG A 104 -2.08 -28.43 -17.66
C ARG A 104 -1.17 -27.30 -18.14
N THR A 105 -0.65 -26.47 -17.23
CA THR A 105 0.22 -25.32 -17.57
C THR A 105 1.66 -25.72 -17.85
N GLY A 106 2.05 -26.94 -17.49
CA GLY A 106 3.44 -27.43 -17.64
C GLY A 106 4.43 -26.80 -16.66
N GLU A 107 3.98 -25.94 -15.74
CA GLU A 107 4.83 -25.32 -14.72
C GLU A 107 5.27 -26.36 -13.69
N ARG A 108 6.58 -26.63 -13.64
CA ARG A 108 7.19 -27.52 -12.65
C ARG A 108 8.24 -26.80 -11.83
N ALA A 109 8.26 -27.07 -10.52
CA ALA A 109 9.39 -26.68 -9.70
C ALA A 109 10.55 -27.66 -9.86
N GLY A 110 11.78 -27.20 -9.66
CA GLY A 110 12.97 -28.08 -9.68
C GLY A 110 12.93 -29.23 -8.66
N ASN A 111 12.11 -29.11 -7.63
CA ASN A 111 11.86 -30.13 -6.60
C ASN A 111 10.59 -30.99 -6.86
N TRP A 112 10.13 -31.05 -8.09
CA TRP A 112 8.94 -31.80 -8.54
C TRP A 112 7.61 -31.38 -7.88
N ARG A 113 7.56 -30.24 -7.17
CA ARG A 113 6.31 -29.73 -6.60
C ARG A 113 5.52 -28.94 -7.66
N PRO A 114 4.23 -29.20 -7.80
CA PRO A 114 3.41 -28.44 -8.76
C PRO A 114 3.38 -26.96 -8.40
N ARG A 115 3.67 -26.11 -9.38
CA ARG A 115 3.56 -24.65 -9.27
C ARG A 115 2.52 -24.15 -10.27
N ILE A 116 1.78 -23.14 -9.89
CA ILE A 116 0.82 -22.43 -10.72
C ILE A 116 1.21 -20.95 -10.88
N GLY A 117 2.43 -20.59 -10.48
CA GLY A 117 2.98 -19.25 -10.64
C GLY A 117 2.43 -18.22 -9.66
N ILE A 118 2.81 -16.98 -9.92
CA ILE A 118 2.50 -15.80 -9.11
C ILE A 118 2.10 -14.67 -10.08
N ALA A 119 1.08 -13.92 -9.74
CA ALA A 119 0.73 -12.67 -10.40
C ALA A 119 1.46 -11.52 -9.71
N PHE A 120 2.16 -10.70 -10.48
CA PHE A 120 2.85 -9.50 -10.02
C PHE A 120 1.95 -8.30 -10.30
N LEU A 121 1.35 -7.74 -9.26
CA LEU A 121 0.53 -6.55 -9.41
C LEU A 121 1.39 -5.31 -9.19
N HIS A 122 1.65 -4.60 -10.26
CA HIS A 122 2.29 -3.29 -10.23
C HIS A 122 1.26 -2.22 -9.95
N THR A 123 1.54 -1.37 -9.00
CA THR A 123 0.62 -0.35 -8.51
C THR A 123 1.27 1.01 -8.54
N VAL A 124 0.49 2.00 -8.94
CA VAL A 124 0.84 3.43 -8.88
C VAL A 124 -0.30 4.17 -8.19
N ILE A 125 -0.01 4.91 -7.14
CA ILE A 125 -1.02 5.69 -6.40
C ILE A 125 -0.55 7.12 -6.19
N ASP A 126 -1.40 8.08 -6.47
CA ASP A 126 -1.14 9.48 -6.18
C ASP A 126 -1.18 9.77 -4.68
N ASP A 127 -0.19 10.52 -4.19
CA ASP A 127 -0.04 10.83 -2.77
C ASP A 127 -1.18 11.69 -2.23
N HIS A 128 -1.64 12.66 -3.01
CA HIS A 128 -2.68 13.61 -2.61
C HIS A 128 -4.08 13.03 -2.76
N SER A 129 -4.47 12.70 -3.98
CA SER A 129 -5.84 12.27 -4.30
C SER A 129 -6.15 10.81 -3.96
N ARG A 130 -5.12 9.98 -3.75
CA ARG A 130 -5.24 8.51 -3.63
C ARG A 130 -5.73 7.82 -4.91
N MET A 131 -5.78 8.53 -6.04
CA MET A 131 -6.07 7.92 -7.34
C MET A 131 -5.09 6.79 -7.62
N ALA A 132 -5.61 5.61 -7.95
CA ALA A 132 -4.81 4.41 -8.10
C ALA A 132 -4.91 3.84 -9.52
N TYR A 133 -3.76 3.48 -10.06
CA TYR A 133 -3.58 2.71 -11.27
C TYR A 133 -2.89 1.39 -10.93
N ALA A 134 -3.30 0.28 -11.52
CA ALA A 134 -2.63 -0.98 -11.30
C ALA A 134 -2.75 -1.92 -12.50
N GLU A 135 -1.70 -2.71 -12.72
CA GLU A 135 -1.62 -3.73 -13.77
C GLU A 135 -1.03 -5.03 -13.23
N ILE A 136 -1.55 -6.14 -13.74
CA ILE A 136 -0.97 -7.45 -13.50
C ILE A 136 0.07 -7.74 -14.58
N GLN A 137 1.27 -8.09 -14.16
CA GLN A 137 2.39 -8.41 -15.04
C GLN A 137 2.95 -9.80 -14.72
N SER A 138 3.82 -10.29 -15.60
CA SER A 138 4.47 -11.61 -15.45
C SER A 138 5.65 -11.60 -14.50
N ASP A 139 6.23 -10.43 -14.25
CA ASP A 139 7.42 -10.28 -13.40
C ASP A 139 7.51 -8.87 -12.75
N GLU A 140 8.54 -8.66 -11.95
CA GLU A 140 8.88 -7.39 -11.30
C GLU A 140 10.20 -6.79 -11.82
N LYS A 141 10.61 -7.11 -13.05
CA LYS A 141 11.86 -6.62 -13.62
C LYS A 141 11.79 -5.12 -13.93
N ALA A 142 12.95 -4.49 -14.03
CA ALA A 142 13.05 -3.05 -14.32
C ALA A 142 12.31 -2.66 -15.61
N VAL A 143 12.45 -3.42 -16.68
CA VAL A 143 11.78 -3.16 -17.97
C VAL A 143 10.27 -3.17 -17.81
N THR A 144 9.73 -4.14 -17.07
CA THR A 144 8.30 -4.26 -16.78
C THR A 144 7.81 -3.09 -15.93
N ALA A 145 8.53 -2.75 -14.85
CA ALA A 145 8.19 -1.62 -13.98
C ALA A 145 8.22 -0.28 -14.73
N ILE A 146 9.20 -0.08 -15.63
CA ILE A 146 9.29 1.10 -16.50
C ILE A 146 8.10 1.17 -17.45
N GLY A 147 7.74 0.06 -18.08
CA GLY A 147 6.57 0.00 -18.95
C GLY A 147 5.29 0.39 -18.22
N VAL A 148 5.09 -0.11 -17.00
CA VAL A 148 3.96 0.26 -16.14
C VAL A 148 4.01 1.74 -15.76
N LEU A 149 5.17 2.28 -15.39
CA LEU A 149 5.31 3.71 -15.07
C LEU A 149 4.88 4.60 -16.24
N ARG A 150 5.37 4.30 -17.46
CA ARG A 150 5.01 5.07 -18.67
C ARG A 150 3.49 5.07 -18.93
N ARG A 151 2.83 3.91 -18.83
CA ARG A 151 1.38 3.82 -19.00
C ARG A 151 0.62 4.51 -17.88
N ALA A 152 1.07 4.38 -16.64
CA ALA A 152 0.47 5.08 -15.50
C ALA A 152 0.57 6.60 -15.66
N VAL A 153 1.74 7.13 -16.05
CA VAL A 153 1.93 8.57 -16.28
C VAL A 153 1.01 9.08 -17.40
N ALA A 154 0.88 8.35 -18.51
CA ALA A 154 -0.06 8.68 -19.56
C ALA A 154 -1.52 8.66 -19.05
N TRP A 155 -1.88 7.65 -18.27
CA TRP A 155 -3.21 7.53 -17.65
C TRP A 155 -3.53 8.68 -16.68
N PHE A 156 -2.54 9.17 -15.92
CA PHE A 156 -2.67 10.36 -15.07
C PHE A 156 -2.80 11.64 -15.92
N ALA A 157 -2.02 11.76 -16.99
CA ALA A 157 -2.06 12.91 -17.90
C ALA A 157 -3.43 13.06 -18.59
N GLU A 158 -4.07 11.97 -19.03
CA GLU A 158 -5.44 11.96 -19.54
C GLU A 158 -6.46 12.54 -18.54
N ARG A 159 -6.12 12.47 -17.23
CA ARG A 159 -6.92 13.02 -16.13
C ARG A 159 -6.47 14.41 -15.69
N GLY A 160 -5.56 15.03 -16.46
CA GLY A 160 -5.00 16.36 -16.23
C GLY A 160 -4.07 16.43 -15.03
N VAL A 161 -3.44 15.32 -14.68
CA VAL A 161 -2.45 15.24 -13.59
C VAL A 161 -1.07 15.09 -14.20
N THR A 162 -0.19 16.07 -13.97
CA THR A 162 1.23 16.02 -14.34
C THR A 162 2.00 15.43 -13.18
N VAL A 163 2.72 14.34 -13.42
CA VAL A 163 3.52 13.65 -12.39
C VAL A 163 4.91 14.29 -12.30
N GLU A 164 5.29 14.77 -11.13
CA GLU A 164 6.59 15.39 -10.89
C GLU A 164 7.62 14.46 -10.21
N ARG A 165 7.15 13.64 -9.29
CA ARG A 165 8.01 12.80 -8.47
C ARG A 165 7.42 11.41 -8.31
N VAL A 166 8.30 10.40 -8.26
CA VAL A 166 7.92 9.01 -7.98
C VAL A 166 8.67 8.48 -6.77
N LEU A 167 7.96 7.95 -5.79
CA LEU A 167 8.51 7.28 -4.62
C LEU A 167 8.39 5.77 -4.77
N SER A 168 9.51 5.08 -4.67
CA SER A 168 9.60 3.62 -4.64
C SER A 168 10.28 3.12 -3.37
N ASP A 169 10.22 1.84 -3.12
CA ASP A 169 11.13 1.16 -2.21
C ASP A 169 12.55 1.03 -2.80
N ASN A 170 13.42 0.23 -2.17
CA ASN A 170 14.77 -0.05 -2.66
C ASN A 170 14.85 -1.37 -3.46
N GLY A 171 13.76 -1.82 -4.05
CA GLY A 171 13.73 -3.00 -4.91
C GLY A 171 14.65 -2.87 -6.12
N SER A 172 15.18 -4.00 -6.59
CA SER A 172 16.19 -4.04 -7.66
C SER A 172 15.79 -3.32 -8.94
N ALA A 173 14.50 -3.36 -9.29
CA ALA A 173 13.95 -2.63 -10.44
C ALA A 173 14.16 -1.12 -10.31
N TYR A 174 13.88 -0.57 -9.13
CA TYR A 174 13.85 0.88 -8.86
C TYR A 174 15.23 1.49 -8.55
N VAL A 175 16.25 0.66 -8.29
CA VAL A 175 17.63 1.13 -8.12
C VAL A 175 18.44 1.09 -9.42
N SER A 176 17.88 0.53 -10.49
CA SER A 176 18.56 0.35 -11.79
C SER A 176 18.80 1.69 -12.50
N TYR A 177 19.84 1.73 -13.32
CA TYR A 177 20.12 2.86 -14.21
C TYR A 177 18.96 3.09 -15.18
N ALA A 178 18.42 2.02 -15.78
CA ALA A 178 17.29 2.08 -16.70
C ALA A 178 16.07 2.75 -16.09
N TRP A 179 15.78 2.52 -14.78
CA TRP A 179 14.70 3.21 -14.09
C TRP A 179 14.94 4.72 -13.98
N ARG A 180 16.18 5.13 -13.64
CA ARG A 180 16.54 6.56 -13.55
C ARG A 180 16.41 7.25 -14.91
N ASP A 181 16.90 6.59 -15.96
CA ASP A 181 16.87 7.12 -17.32
C ASP A 181 15.41 7.29 -17.78
N ALA A 182 14.55 6.29 -17.56
CA ALA A 182 13.12 6.38 -17.84
C ALA A 182 12.40 7.49 -17.04
N CYS A 183 12.77 7.70 -15.78
CA CYS A 183 12.25 8.83 -15.00
C CYS A 183 12.71 10.18 -15.59
N ALA A 184 13.97 10.29 -16.01
CA ALA A 184 14.49 11.50 -16.65
C ALA A 184 13.79 11.79 -17.98
N GLU A 185 13.57 10.79 -18.84
CA GLU A 185 12.80 10.91 -20.08
C GLU A 185 11.37 11.42 -19.85
N LEU A 186 10.75 11.04 -18.74
CA LEU A 186 9.40 11.46 -18.33
C LEU A 186 9.39 12.80 -17.56
N ASN A 187 10.54 13.43 -17.35
CA ASN A 187 10.71 14.60 -16.47
C ASN A 187 10.24 14.37 -15.02
N ILE A 188 10.38 13.15 -14.51
CA ILE A 188 9.98 12.74 -13.17
C ILE A 188 11.21 12.58 -12.28
N THR A 189 11.19 13.18 -11.09
CA THR A 189 12.26 13.01 -10.09
C THR A 189 12.06 11.72 -9.29
N PRO A 190 12.92 10.70 -9.41
CA PRO A 190 12.83 9.51 -8.59
C PRO A 190 13.25 9.76 -7.14
N LYS A 191 12.44 9.29 -6.20
CA LYS A 191 12.70 9.27 -4.75
C LYS A 191 12.65 7.83 -4.27
N ARG A 192 13.41 7.51 -3.23
CA ARG A 192 13.38 6.19 -2.59
C ARG A 192 13.12 6.31 -1.10
N THR A 193 12.46 5.29 -0.54
CA THR A 193 12.29 5.18 0.90
C THR A 193 13.64 5.08 1.58
N ARG A 194 13.80 5.75 2.72
CA ARG A 194 15.02 5.60 3.52
C ARG A 194 15.10 4.16 4.06
N PRO A 195 16.31 3.56 4.11
CA PRO A 195 16.49 2.26 4.74
C PRO A 195 15.89 2.24 6.14
N TYR A 196 15.26 1.13 6.51
CA TYR A 196 14.59 0.92 7.81
C TYR A 196 13.44 1.89 8.14
N ARG A 197 12.91 2.63 7.15
CA ARG A 197 11.74 3.52 7.32
C ARG A 197 10.62 3.17 6.33
N PRO A 198 10.03 1.96 6.43
CA PRO A 198 8.98 1.50 5.51
C PRO A 198 7.73 2.38 5.55
N GLN A 199 7.50 3.10 6.66
CA GLN A 199 6.33 3.97 6.84
C GLN A 199 6.21 5.08 5.78
N THR A 200 7.30 5.42 5.09
CA THR A 200 7.30 6.41 4.00
C THR A 200 6.43 5.91 2.82
N ASN A 201 6.26 4.60 2.67
CA ASN A 201 5.41 3.98 1.63
C ASN A 201 4.04 3.52 2.16
N GLY A 202 3.64 3.97 3.36
CA GLY A 202 2.43 3.51 4.04
C GLY A 202 1.12 3.74 3.28
N LYS A 203 1.08 4.66 2.29
CA LYS A 203 -0.11 4.90 1.47
C LYS A 203 -0.35 3.75 0.50
N ILE A 204 0.70 3.30 -0.19
CA ILE A 204 0.59 2.17 -1.12
C ILE A 204 0.42 0.83 -0.37
N GLU A 205 1.07 0.66 0.80
CA GLU A 205 0.82 -0.51 1.65
C GLU A 205 -0.64 -0.59 2.12
N ARG A 206 -1.22 0.55 2.47
CA ARG A 206 -2.64 0.66 2.82
C ARG A 206 -3.54 0.31 1.63
N PHE A 207 -3.18 0.79 0.44
CA PHE A 207 -3.88 0.45 -0.79
C PHE A 207 -3.81 -1.06 -1.06
N HIS A 208 -2.62 -1.69 -0.96
CA HIS A 208 -2.46 -3.14 -1.16
C HIS A 208 -3.30 -3.97 -0.19
N ARG A 209 -3.43 -3.52 1.08
CA ARG A 209 -4.32 -4.17 2.02
C ARG A 209 -5.78 -4.06 1.59
N THR A 210 -6.22 -2.86 1.22
CA THR A 210 -7.59 -2.64 0.73
C THR A 210 -7.89 -3.44 -0.53
N LEU A 211 -6.92 -3.53 -1.44
CA LEU A 211 -7.01 -4.32 -2.66
C LEU A 211 -7.05 -5.83 -2.35
N GLY A 212 -6.23 -6.28 -1.40
CA GLY A 212 -6.25 -7.68 -0.94
C GLY A 212 -7.63 -8.08 -0.43
N ASP A 213 -8.21 -7.26 0.44
CA ASP A 213 -9.50 -7.53 1.07
C ASP A 213 -10.68 -7.32 0.10
N GLY A 214 -10.61 -6.31 -0.76
CA GLY A 214 -11.73 -5.93 -1.64
C GLY A 214 -11.72 -6.56 -3.03
N TRP A 215 -10.59 -7.13 -3.47
CA TRP A 215 -10.47 -7.78 -4.78
C TRP A 215 -9.83 -9.16 -4.67
N ALA A 216 -8.56 -9.27 -4.29
CA ALA A 216 -7.82 -10.53 -4.44
C ALA A 216 -8.41 -11.69 -3.65
N TYR A 217 -9.03 -11.38 -2.51
CA TYR A 217 -9.60 -12.34 -1.57
C TYR A 217 -11.05 -12.05 -1.17
N ALA A 218 -11.71 -11.13 -1.87
CA ALA A 218 -13.06 -10.68 -1.53
C ALA A 218 -14.13 -11.76 -1.72
N ARG A 219 -13.91 -12.67 -2.65
CA ARG A 219 -14.86 -13.73 -3.02
C ARG A 219 -14.14 -14.97 -3.52
N PHE A 220 -14.88 -16.04 -3.69
CA PHE A 220 -14.41 -17.21 -4.39
C PHE A 220 -14.18 -16.91 -5.88
N TYR A 221 -13.00 -17.26 -6.36
CA TYR A 221 -12.63 -17.26 -7.77
C TYR A 221 -12.25 -18.67 -8.20
N GLU A 222 -12.78 -19.08 -9.33
CA GLU A 222 -12.53 -20.41 -9.89
C GLU A 222 -11.18 -20.52 -10.59
N SER A 223 -10.57 -19.38 -10.97
CA SER A 223 -9.29 -19.35 -11.65
C SER A 223 -8.57 -18.01 -11.44
N THR A 224 -7.29 -17.96 -11.79
CA THR A 224 -6.51 -16.73 -11.87
C THR A 224 -7.14 -15.73 -12.85
N ASP A 225 -7.59 -16.20 -14.01
CA ASP A 225 -8.16 -15.33 -15.05
C ASP A 225 -9.45 -14.65 -14.56
N GLN A 226 -10.33 -15.40 -13.88
CA GLN A 226 -11.54 -14.83 -13.31
C GLN A 226 -11.23 -13.72 -12.28
N ARG A 227 -10.23 -13.93 -11.41
CA ARG A 227 -9.78 -12.89 -10.50
C ARG A 227 -9.20 -11.69 -11.24
N ASN A 228 -8.33 -11.93 -12.20
CA ASN A 228 -7.63 -10.88 -12.93
C ASN A 228 -8.60 -10.01 -13.75
N THR A 229 -9.57 -10.62 -14.40
CA THR A 229 -10.63 -9.92 -15.15
C THR A 229 -11.50 -9.02 -14.24
N ALA A 230 -11.59 -9.31 -12.96
CA ALA A 230 -12.33 -8.48 -12.01
C ALA A 230 -11.54 -7.23 -11.53
N LEU A 231 -10.24 -7.13 -11.81
CA LEU A 231 -9.40 -6.03 -11.34
C LEU A 231 -9.83 -4.65 -11.88
N PRO A 232 -10.09 -4.45 -13.18
CA PRO A 232 -10.49 -3.15 -13.70
C PRO A 232 -11.78 -2.63 -13.07
N GLY A 233 -12.78 -3.48 -12.87
CA GLY A 233 -14.03 -3.10 -12.21
C GLY A 233 -13.83 -2.72 -10.75
N TRP A 234 -12.94 -3.42 -10.05
CA TRP A 234 -12.61 -3.06 -8.67
C TRP A 234 -11.83 -1.74 -8.58
N LEU A 235 -10.88 -1.49 -9.50
CA LEU A 235 -10.15 -0.21 -9.56
C LEU A 235 -11.09 0.96 -9.87
N HIS A 236 -12.06 0.74 -10.77
CA HIS A 236 -13.10 1.73 -11.03
C HIS A 236 -13.90 2.03 -9.76
N PHE A 237 -14.36 1.01 -9.06
CA PHE A 237 -15.05 1.19 -7.76
C PHE A 237 -14.17 1.92 -6.75
N TYR A 238 -12.90 1.53 -6.60
CA TYR A 238 -11.97 2.18 -5.67
C TYR A 238 -11.80 3.66 -5.96
N ASN A 239 -11.61 4.02 -7.22
CA ASN A 239 -11.33 5.39 -7.63
C ASN A 239 -12.59 6.29 -7.62
N HIS A 240 -13.74 5.76 -7.99
CA HIS A 240 -14.94 6.58 -8.25
C HIS A 240 -16.06 6.43 -7.21
N HIS A 241 -16.09 5.33 -6.47
CA HIS A 241 -17.22 5.04 -5.58
C HIS A 241 -16.84 4.80 -4.12
N ARG A 242 -15.56 4.48 -3.85
CA ARG A 242 -15.12 4.23 -2.49
C ARG A 242 -14.79 5.54 -1.78
N ALA A 243 -15.54 5.86 -0.73
CA ALA A 243 -15.24 6.98 0.16
C ALA A 243 -14.00 6.70 1.04
N HIS A 244 -13.14 7.70 1.20
CA HIS A 244 -11.89 7.60 1.95
C HIS A 244 -11.87 8.57 3.13
N GLY A 245 -11.73 8.07 4.35
CA GLY A 245 -11.67 8.89 5.55
C GLY A 245 -10.50 9.88 5.57
N ALA A 246 -9.38 9.57 4.87
CA ALA A 246 -8.25 10.49 4.71
C ALA A 246 -8.55 11.64 3.74
N LEU A 247 -9.56 11.52 2.89
CA LEU A 247 -10.01 12.53 1.93
C LEU A 247 -11.33 13.20 2.40
N GLY A 248 -11.58 13.24 3.70
CA GLY A 248 -12.83 13.80 4.21
C GLY A 248 -14.10 13.06 3.72
N TRP A 249 -13.98 11.75 3.49
CA TRP A 249 -15.02 10.87 2.94
C TRP A 249 -15.31 11.09 1.44
N SER A 250 -14.51 11.87 0.73
CA SER A 250 -14.56 11.98 -0.73
C SER A 250 -13.96 10.74 -1.40
N THR A 251 -14.29 10.53 -2.67
CA THR A 251 -13.63 9.54 -3.51
C THR A 251 -12.32 10.09 -4.09
N PRO A 252 -11.35 9.26 -4.50
CA PRO A 252 -10.16 9.71 -5.20
C PRO A 252 -10.46 10.59 -6.41
N ALA A 253 -11.41 10.20 -7.24
CA ALA A 253 -11.80 10.96 -8.43
C ALA A 253 -12.42 12.31 -8.09
N ALA A 254 -13.32 12.37 -7.10
CA ALA A 254 -13.92 13.65 -6.67
C ALA A 254 -12.87 14.62 -6.13
N THR A 255 -11.83 14.10 -5.43
CA THR A 255 -10.72 14.93 -4.94
C THR A 255 -9.93 15.57 -6.09
N LEU A 256 -9.74 14.87 -7.22
CA LEU A 256 -9.13 15.46 -8.42
C LEU A 256 -9.97 16.59 -9.02
N THR A 257 -11.28 16.39 -9.13
CA THR A 257 -12.19 17.36 -9.76
C THR A 257 -12.28 18.65 -8.95
N THR A 258 -12.43 18.56 -7.63
CA THR A 258 -12.53 19.72 -6.74
C THR A 258 -11.31 20.65 -6.84
N LEU A 259 -10.12 20.11 -7.12
CA LEU A 259 -8.92 20.91 -7.25
C LEU A 259 -8.81 21.60 -8.64
N ARG A 260 -9.37 21.00 -9.68
CA ARG A 260 -9.47 21.65 -11.00
C ARG A 260 -10.35 22.88 -10.97
N ASP A 261 -11.46 22.81 -10.26
CA ASP A 261 -12.43 23.91 -10.16
C ASP A 261 -11.91 25.07 -9.27
N ASN A 262 -10.90 24.82 -8.44
CA ASN A 262 -10.30 25.81 -7.55
C ASN A 262 -9.00 26.45 -8.08
N VAL A 263 -8.56 26.13 -9.29
CA VAL A 263 -7.45 26.86 -9.93
C VAL A 263 -8.01 28.19 -10.44
N PRO A 264 -7.54 29.35 -9.92
CA PRO A 264 -7.92 30.63 -10.47
C PRO A 264 -7.54 30.64 -11.95
N VAL A 265 -8.49 30.92 -12.83
CA VAL A 265 -8.19 31.25 -14.25
C VAL A 265 -7.45 32.56 -14.18
N GLU A 266 -6.13 32.55 -14.23
CA GLU A 266 -5.37 33.76 -14.51
C GLU A 266 -5.79 34.24 -15.90
N HIS A 267 -6.61 35.27 -15.90
CA HIS A 267 -6.89 36.00 -17.11
C HIS A 267 -5.59 36.65 -17.58
N ILE A 268 -5.04 36.13 -18.68
CA ILE A 268 -4.01 36.79 -19.48
C ILE A 268 -4.63 37.97 -20.23
#